data_43c31391b19ec13bb532d2a78c9dbfbe
#
_entry.id   43c31391b19ec13bb532d2a78c9dbfbe
#
_cell.length_a   1.000
_cell.length_b   1.000
_cell.length_c   1.000
_cell.angle_alpha   90.00
_cell.angle_beta   90.00
_cell.angle_gamma   90.00
#
_symmetry.space_group_name_H-M   'P 1'
#
loop_
_entity.id
_entity.type
_entity.pdbx_description
1 polymer ?
#
loop_
_entity_poly.entity_id
_entity_poly.type
_entity_poly.pdbx_seq_one_letter_code
_entity_poly.pdbx_strand_id
1 'polypeptide(L)'
;MRAMKSLTPTLQAFFTDRLMRQRHASSHTIAAYRDSLCLLLSYVADATGKKPTKLDWTDLDAVTVGAFLQHLEDVRGNSVRTRNARLSAIHSFFEFAALRHPEQADLIARVLAIPEKRFDTAVVCYLTRAEVDALLDSPDETTWTGQRDHALMLLAVQTGLRASELAGLRGEDVVLGSGAHVRCSGKGRKERCTPMTKETLQVLQAWMRACGGRPQDPLFPSRGSVRPLSRSAIWRLVTKHALAASERCPSLAQKHPTPHTLRHTCSMRLLESGVDITTIALWLGHATLQSTNVYVHADMALKERALARTTPPKGRPGRYHPRDELLGFLQAL
;
A
#
# COMPACT_ATOMS: atom_id res chain seq x y z
N MET A 1 34.75 28.20 -21.39
CA MET A 1 33.30 27.82 -21.48
C MET A 1 33.09 26.47 -20.80
N ARG A 2 32.56 26.44 -19.56
CA ARG A 2 32.16 25.17 -18.90
C ARG A 2 31.00 24.60 -19.67
N ALA A 3 31.15 23.44 -20.29
CA ALA A 3 30.05 22.74 -20.92
C ALA A 3 28.95 22.50 -19.86
N MET A 4 27.81 23.14 -20.03
CA MET A 4 26.63 22.90 -19.21
C MET A 4 26.28 21.42 -19.34
N LYS A 5 26.52 20.63 -18.29
CA LYS A 5 26.21 19.23 -18.29
C LYS A 5 24.72 19.11 -18.02
N SER A 6 23.93 19.07 -19.10
CA SER A 6 22.47 18.96 -19.07
C SER A 6 21.98 17.75 -18.27
N LEU A 7 21.02 17.95 -17.38
CA LEU A 7 20.30 16.88 -16.65
C LEU A 7 19.53 15.93 -17.58
N THR A 8 19.10 16.45 -18.74
CA THR A 8 18.18 15.77 -19.65
C THR A 8 18.65 14.37 -20.07
N PRO A 9 19.91 14.15 -20.54
CA PRO A 9 20.35 12.81 -20.94
C PRO A 9 20.37 11.82 -19.77
N THR A 10 20.76 12.28 -18.58
CA THR A 10 20.81 11.42 -17.38
C THR A 10 19.39 11.05 -16.92
N LEU A 11 18.46 11.99 -16.97
CA LEU A 11 17.05 11.74 -16.64
C LEU A 11 16.43 10.75 -17.62
N GLN A 12 16.67 10.90 -18.94
CA GLN A 12 16.19 9.95 -19.93
C GLN A 12 16.76 8.57 -19.68
N ALA A 13 18.07 8.43 -19.49
CA ALA A 13 18.72 7.16 -19.20
C ALA A 13 18.23 6.53 -17.89
N PHE A 14 17.90 7.34 -16.86
CA PHE A 14 17.29 6.82 -15.62
C PHE A 14 15.97 6.10 -15.90
N PHE A 15 15.09 6.68 -16.70
CA PHE A 15 13.83 6.03 -17.05
C PHE A 15 14.00 4.84 -17.99
N THR A 16 14.76 5.02 -19.10
CA THR A 16 14.87 3.99 -20.15
C THR A 16 15.78 2.85 -19.73
N ASP A 17 16.98 3.14 -19.24
CA ASP A 17 17.97 2.11 -18.95
C ASP A 17 17.78 1.54 -17.53
N ARG A 18 17.71 2.43 -16.51
CA ARG A 18 17.66 1.97 -15.12
C ARG A 18 16.31 1.37 -14.77
N LEU A 19 15.21 2.11 -14.97
CA LEU A 19 13.89 1.68 -14.53
C LEU A 19 13.28 0.64 -15.47
N MET A 20 13.28 0.89 -16.78
CA MET A 20 12.62 0.00 -17.74
C MET A 20 13.47 -1.23 -18.06
N ARG A 21 14.72 -1.06 -18.51
CA ARG A 21 15.55 -2.19 -18.96
C ARG A 21 16.17 -2.98 -17.83
N GLN A 22 16.84 -2.34 -16.84
CA GLN A 22 17.57 -3.06 -15.80
C GLN A 22 16.69 -3.55 -14.65
N ARG A 23 15.77 -2.70 -14.17
CA ARG A 23 14.93 -3.03 -12.99
C ARG A 23 13.58 -3.63 -13.37
N HIS A 24 13.17 -3.61 -14.64
CA HIS A 24 11.84 -4.00 -15.08
C HIS A 24 10.73 -3.44 -14.16
N ALA A 25 10.89 -2.15 -13.79
CA ALA A 25 9.99 -1.49 -12.86
C ALA A 25 8.55 -1.50 -13.39
N SER A 26 7.58 -1.63 -12.49
CA SER A 26 6.19 -1.61 -12.87
C SER A 26 5.79 -0.25 -13.47
N SER A 27 4.79 -0.22 -14.35
CA SER A 27 4.24 1.02 -14.92
C SER A 27 3.83 2.02 -13.83
N HIS A 28 3.32 1.54 -12.70
CA HIS A 28 2.97 2.37 -11.56
C HIS A 28 4.20 2.99 -10.87
N THR A 29 5.30 2.25 -10.74
CA THR A 29 6.56 2.78 -10.17
C THR A 29 7.12 3.84 -11.10
N ILE A 30 7.15 3.57 -12.41
CA ILE A 30 7.62 4.52 -13.42
C ILE A 30 6.79 5.81 -13.37
N ALA A 31 5.46 5.69 -13.33
CA ALA A 31 4.56 6.84 -13.23
C ALA A 31 4.78 7.65 -11.93
N ALA A 32 4.91 7.00 -10.77
CA ALA A 32 5.14 7.67 -9.50
C ALA A 32 6.48 8.42 -9.47
N TYR A 33 7.53 7.84 -10.07
CA TYR A 33 8.85 8.47 -10.17
C TYR A 33 8.82 9.63 -11.15
N ARG A 34 8.18 9.44 -12.32
CA ARG A 34 7.96 10.51 -13.30
C ARG A 34 7.27 11.71 -12.64
N ASP A 35 6.13 11.47 -11.98
CA ASP A 35 5.33 12.53 -11.36
C ASP A 35 6.12 13.27 -10.26
N SER A 36 6.95 12.54 -9.50
CA SER A 36 7.81 13.14 -8.46
C SER A 36 8.89 14.05 -9.07
N LEU A 37 9.57 13.57 -10.13
CA LEU A 37 10.62 14.35 -10.79
C LEU A 37 10.04 15.50 -11.62
N CYS A 38 8.88 15.33 -12.28
CA CYS A 38 8.21 16.44 -12.96
C CYS A 38 7.84 17.56 -11.98
N LEU A 39 7.33 17.22 -10.79
CA LEU A 39 7.02 18.23 -9.77
C LEU A 39 8.26 18.95 -9.26
N LEU A 40 9.36 18.23 -9.03
CA LEU A 40 10.63 18.84 -8.63
C LEU A 40 11.14 19.80 -9.70
N LEU A 41 11.21 19.34 -10.96
CA LEU A 41 11.73 20.17 -12.06
C LEU A 41 10.84 21.38 -12.33
N SER A 42 9.52 21.27 -12.22
CA SER A 42 8.60 22.39 -12.34
C SER A 42 8.83 23.42 -11.22
N TYR A 43 8.93 22.94 -9.96
CA TYR A 43 9.20 23.81 -8.82
C TYR A 43 10.51 24.59 -8.98
N VAL A 44 11.59 23.91 -9.41
CA VAL A 44 12.89 24.55 -9.61
C VAL A 44 12.86 25.51 -10.79
N ALA A 45 12.16 25.17 -11.86
CA ALA A 45 11.97 26.06 -13.02
C ALA A 45 11.27 27.36 -12.62
N ASP A 46 10.20 27.25 -11.83
CA ASP A 46 9.45 28.41 -11.33
C ASP A 46 10.31 29.27 -10.39
N ALA A 47 11.09 28.65 -9.49
CA ALA A 47 11.94 29.35 -8.54
C ALA A 47 13.14 30.04 -9.21
N THR A 48 13.68 29.47 -10.30
CA THR A 48 14.86 30.00 -10.98
C THR A 48 14.56 30.83 -12.23
N GLY A 49 13.33 30.79 -12.72
CA GLY A 49 12.94 31.40 -14.01
C GLY A 49 13.52 30.68 -15.23
N LYS A 50 14.18 29.53 -15.04
CA LYS A 50 14.78 28.73 -16.11
C LYS A 50 13.74 27.75 -16.68
N LYS A 51 13.82 27.47 -17.99
CA LYS A 51 13.07 26.36 -18.56
C LYS A 51 13.60 25.01 -18.02
N PRO A 52 12.76 23.98 -17.78
CA PRO A 52 13.20 22.67 -17.28
C PRO A 52 14.38 22.06 -18.08
N THR A 53 14.41 22.28 -19.40
CA THR A 53 15.50 21.82 -20.28
C THR A 53 16.83 22.55 -20.09
N LYS A 54 16.84 23.67 -19.37
CA LYS A 54 18.01 24.51 -19.08
C LYS A 54 18.49 24.38 -17.62
N LEU A 55 17.82 23.56 -16.82
CA LEU A 55 18.24 23.24 -15.47
C LEU A 55 19.52 22.37 -15.52
N ASP A 56 20.40 22.60 -14.59
CA ASP A 56 21.63 21.84 -14.41
C ASP A 56 21.74 21.26 -12.97
N TRP A 57 22.83 20.58 -12.68
CA TRP A 57 23.04 19.94 -11.37
C TRP A 57 23.04 20.95 -10.22
N THR A 58 23.54 22.15 -10.44
CA THR A 58 23.65 23.20 -9.39
C THR A 58 22.27 23.74 -9.01
N ASP A 59 21.29 23.64 -9.89
CA ASP A 59 19.89 24.02 -9.61
C ASP A 59 19.16 23.00 -8.73
N LEU A 60 19.71 21.77 -8.60
CA LEU A 60 19.11 20.65 -7.84
C LEU A 60 19.94 20.30 -6.60
N ASP A 61 20.49 21.29 -5.92
CA ASP A 61 21.25 21.09 -4.69
C ASP A 61 20.34 20.67 -3.50
N ALA A 62 20.97 20.31 -2.38
CA ALA A 62 20.24 19.85 -1.19
C ALA A 62 19.33 20.93 -0.60
N VAL A 63 19.69 22.21 -0.73
CA VAL A 63 18.87 23.33 -0.23
C VAL A 63 17.59 23.44 -1.06
N THR A 64 17.72 23.42 -2.39
CA THR A 64 16.61 23.49 -3.33
C THR A 64 15.68 22.28 -3.20
N VAL A 65 16.24 21.07 -3.11
CA VAL A 65 15.46 19.85 -2.89
C VAL A 65 14.76 19.90 -1.53
N GLY A 66 15.41 20.38 -0.47
CA GLY A 66 14.83 20.58 0.85
C GLY A 66 13.65 21.56 0.81
N ALA A 67 13.80 22.70 0.14
CA ALA A 67 12.73 23.70 -0.04
C ALA A 67 11.55 23.14 -0.84
N PHE A 68 11.81 22.34 -1.89
CA PHE A 68 10.75 21.62 -2.61
C PHE A 68 9.95 20.66 -1.70
N LEU A 69 10.65 19.89 -0.87
CA LEU A 69 10.00 18.96 0.05
C LEU A 69 9.13 19.68 1.09
N GLN A 70 9.59 20.85 1.56
CA GLN A 70 8.80 21.71 2.45
C GLN A 70 7.60 22.30 1.73
N HIS A 71 7.76 22.78 0.49
CA HIS A 71 6.64 23.25 -0.36
C HIS A 71 5.56 22.18 -0.55
N LEU A 72 5.95 20.90 -0.68
CA LEU A 72 4.97 19.79 -0.78
C LEU A 72 4.08 19.69 0.46
N GLU A 73 4.61 19.94 1.65
CA GLU A 73 3.85 19.87 2.90
C GLU A 73 3.03 21.15 3.10
N ASP A 74 3.66 22.33 3.04
CA ASP A 74 3.07 23.60 3.44
C ASP A 74 2.05 24.14 2.42
N VAL A 75 2.39 24.02 1.13
CA VAL A 75 1.55 24.61 0.06
C VAL A 75 0.63 23.57 -0.57
N ARG A 76 1.12 22.35 -0.78
CA ARG A 76 0.33 21.29 -1.44
C ARG A 76 -0.41 20.38 -0.45
N GLY A 77 -0.22 20.56 0.86
CA GLY A 77 -0.89 19.78 1.90
C GLY A 77 -0.55 18.28 1.86
N ASN A 78 0.62 17.91 1.34
CA ASN A 78 0.99 16.51 1.27
C ASN A 78 1.33 15.96 2.65
N SER A 79 0.89 14.72 2.93
CA SER A 79 1.32 14.02 4.15
C SER A 79 2.82 13.73 4.13
N VAL A 80 3.42 13.58 5.31
CA VAL A 80 4.84 13.18 5.49
C VAL A 80 5.15 11.89 4.72
N ARG A 81 4.23 10.92 4.69
CA ARG A 81 4.36 9.69 3.90
C ARG A 81 4.51 9.99 2.41
N THR A 82 3.69 10.89 1.87
CA THR A 82 3.74 11.29 0.45
C THR A 82 5.06 12.04 0.16
N ARG A 83 5.45 12.95 1.05
CA ARG A 83 6.75 13.66 0.99
C ARG A 83 7.91 12.68 0.94
N ASN A 84 7.96 11.69 1.83
CA ASN A 84 9.01 10.67 1.88
C ASN A 84 9.03 9.78 0.62
N ALA A 85 7.85 9.40 0.11
CA ALA A 85 7.77 8.63 -1.15
C ALA A 85 8.36 9.42 -2.34
N ARG A 86 8.17 10.75 -2.39
CA ARG A 86 8.78 11.61 -3.42
C ARG A 86 10.29 11.76 -3.21
N LEU A 87 10.75 11.91 -1.95
CA LEU A 87 12.18 11.92 -1.63
C LEU A 87 12.85 10.61 -2.07
N SER A 88 12.22 9.46 -1.83
CA SER A 88 12.74 8.16 -2.28
C SER A 88 12.89 8.08 -3.80
N ALA A 89 11.96 8.67 -4.57
CA ALA A 89 12.11 8.77 -6.03
C ALA A 89 13.28 9.68 -6.44
N ILE A 90 13.48 10.80 -5.75
CA ILE A 90 14.61 11.72 -5.96
C ILE A 90 15.92 11.02 -5.62
N HIS A 91 16.02 10.37 -4.45
CA HIS A 91 17.21 9.60 -4.07
C HIS A 91 17.55 8.53 -5.10
N SER A 92 16.58 7.77 -5.59
CA SER A 92 16.82 6.76 -6.62
C SER A 92 17.39 7.34 -7.93
N PHE A 93 17.01 8.57 -8.31
CA PHE A 93 17.59 9.27 -9.44
C PHE A 93 19.02 9.74 -9.14
N PHE A 94 19.28 10.33 -7.98
CA PHE A 94 20.61 10.79 -7.59
C PHE A 94 21.59 9.63 -7.37
N GLU A 95 21.17 8.49 -6.82
CA GLU A 95 21.98 7.26 -6.76
C GLU A 95 22.41 6.77 -8.15
N PHE A 96 21.49 6.81 -9.11
CA PHE A 96 21.82 6.49 -10.50
C PHE A 96 22.79 7.50 -11.12
N ALA A 97 22.61 8.77 -10.81
CA ALA A 97 23.45 9.86 -11.29
C ALA A 97 24.88 9.81 -10.71
N ALA A 98 25.04 9.39 -9.45
CA ALA A 98 26.32 9.29 -8.76
C ALA A 98 27.35 8.45 -9.55
N LEU A 99 26.91 7.36 -10.17
CA LEU A 99 27.76 6.48 -10.98
C LEU A 99 28.17 7.07 -12.33
N ARG A 100 27.47 8.10 -12.79
CA ARG A 100 27.66 8.70 -14.12
C ARG A 100 28.31 10.08 -14.09
N HIS A 101 28.23 10.73 -12.93
CA HIS A 101 28.68 12.10 -12.71
C HIS A 101 29.55 12.19 -11.47
N PRO A 102 30.74 11.55 -11.43
CA PRO A 102 31.63 11.61 -10.28
C PRO A 102 32.07 13.07 -9.97
N GLU A 103 32.07 13.96 -10.97
CA GLU A 103 32.36 15.39 -10.79
C GLU A 103 31.28 16.14 -10.00
N GLN A 104 30.11 15.55 -9.77
CA GLN A 104 29.01 16.08 -8.96
C GLN A 104 28.88 15.34 -7.62
N ALA A 105 29.85 14.54 -7.22
CA ALA A 105 29.80 13.64 -6.08
C ALA A 105 29.39 14.34 -4.77
N ASP A 106 29.96 15.53 -4.49
CA ASP A 106 29.63 16.30 -3.29
C ASP A 106 28.18 16.78 -3.27
N LEU A 107 27.69 17.35 -4.38
CA LEU A 107 26.29 17.76 -4.51
C LEU A 107 25.35 16.59 -4.33
N ILE A 108 25.63 15.49 -5.03
CA ILE A 108 24.82 14.27 -4.99
C ILE A 108 24.80 13.71 -3.56
N ALA A 109 25.94 13.63 -2.89
CA ALA A 109 26.05 13.14 -1.53
C ALA A 109 25.20 13.96 -0.54
N ARG A 110 25.20 15.29 -0.69
CA ARG A 110 24.37 16.18 0.15
C ARG A 110 22.88 15.98 -0.10
N VAL A 111 22.44 15.76 -1.34
CA VAL A 111 21.03 15.45 -1.63
C VAL A 111 20.64 14.10 -1.05
N LEU A 112 21.48 13.08 -1.19
CA LEU A 112 21.23 11.75 -0.62
C LEU A 112 21.25 11.75 0.91
N ALA A 113 21.89 12.72 1.55
CA ALA A 113 21.89 12.88 3.00
C ALA A 113 20.60 13.51 3.56
N ILE A 114 19.66 13.99 2.73
CA ILE A 114 18.38 14.53 3.20
C ILE A 114 17.59 13.41 3.86
N PRO A 115 17.24 13.51 5.17
CA PRO A 115 16.60 12.42 5.87
C PRO A 115 15.09 12.31 5.53
N GLU A 116 14.58 11.10 5.63
CA GLU A 116 13.14 10.88 5.72
C GLU A 116 12.61 11.40 7.06
N LYS A 117 11.47 12.10 7.04
CA LYS A 117 10.77 12.50 8.25
C LYS A 117 10.11 11.28 8.90
N ARG A 118 10.22 11.18 10.21
CA ARG A 118 9.43 10.21 10.99
C ARG A 118 7.95 10.61 10.97
N PHE A 119 7.09 9.64 10.98
CA PHE A 119 5.63 9.84 11.08
C PHE A 119 5.01 8.69 11.85
N ASP A 120 3.93 8.99 12.55
CA ASP A 120 3.21 8.00 13.29
C ASP A 120 2.52 7.01 12.35
N THR A 121 2.72 5.74 12.61
CA THR A 121 2.00 4.69 11.91
C THR A 121 0.67 4.47 12.63
N ALA A 122 -0.42 4.89 12.00
CA ALA A 122 -1.75 4.64 12.54
C ALA A 122 -1.97 3.14 12.78
N VAL A 123 -2.68 2.81 13.85
CA VAL A 123 -3.12 1.45 14.12
C VAL A 123 -3.92 0.95 12.92
N VAL A 124 -3.67 -0.28 12.50
CA VAL A 124 -4.36 -0.89 11.37
C VAL A 124 -5.85 -0.96 11.63
N CYS A 125 -6.63 -0.29 10.79
CA CYS A 125 -8.08 -0.38 10.83
C CYS A 125 -8.51 -1.70 10.18
N TYR A 126 -9.28 -2.53 10.92
CA TYR A 126 -9.90 -3.75 10.43
C TYR A 126 -11.34 -3.87 10.93
N LEU A 127 -12.10 -4.76 10.34
CA LEU A 127 -13.52 -4.98 10.67
C LEU A 127 -13.67 -6.14 11.65
N THR A 128 -14.51 -5.95 12.65
CA THR A 128 -14.99 -7.03 13.52
C THR A 128 -15.89 -8.00 12.75
N ARG A 129 -16.19 -9.15 13.34
CA ARG A 129 -17.10 -10.12 12.72
C ARG A 129 -18.47 -9.51 12.39
N ALA A 130 -19.06 -8.80 13.34
CA ALA A 130 -20.37 -8.15 13.15
C ALA A 130 -20.34 -7.10 12.03
N GLU A 131 -19.25 -6.35 11.90
CA GLU A 131 -19.07 -5.37 10.83
C GLU A 131 -18.88 -6.03 9.46
N VAL A 132 -18.19 -7.18 9.40
CA VAL A 132 -18.05 -7.98 8.17
C VAL A 132 -19.41 -8.52 7.76
N ASP A 133 -20.16 -9.11 8.69
CA ASP A 133 -21.48 -9.68 8.42
C ASP A 133 -22.42 -8.56 7.92
N ALA A 134 -22.51 -7.41 8.60
CA ALA A 134 -23.30 -6.27 8.15
C ALA A 134 -22.90 -5.74 6.76
N LEU A 135 -21.60 -5.72 6.44
CA LEU A 135 -21.10 -5.32 5.14
C LEU A 135 -21.51 -6.30 4.03
N LEU A 136 -21.42 -7.61 4.30
CA LEU A 136 -21.77 -8.67 3.34
C LEU A 136 -23.27 -8.77 3.12
N ASP A 137 -24.10 -8.43 4.10
CA ASP A 137 -25.55 -8.42 4.00
C ASP A 137 -26.11 -7.17 3.29
N SER A 138 -25.28 -6.19 2.96
CA SER A 138 -25.74 -4.92 2.38
C SER A 138 -26.07 -4.97 0.88
N PRO A 139 -25.46 -5.85 0.04
CA PRO A 139 -25.86 -5.98 -1.36
C PRO A 139 -27.24 -6.63 -1.52
N ASP A 140 -28.06 -6.09 -2.42
CA ASP A 140 -29.31 -6.72 -2.82
C ASP A 140 -29.02 -7.90 -3.78
N GLU A 141 -28.98 -9.10 -3.24
CA GLU A 141 -28.66 -10.33 -3.99
C GLU A 141 -29.75 -10.76 -4.98
N THR A 142 -30.91 -10.09 -5.01
CA THR A 142 -31.91 -10.29 -6.07
C THR A 142 -31.47 -9.68 -7.38
N THR A 143 -30.49 -8.77 -7.33
CA THR A 143 -29.95 -8.09 -8.52
C THR A 143 -28.61 -8.72 -8.95
N TRP A 144 -28.34 -8.70 -10.24
CA TRP A 144 -27.06 -9.15 -10.79
C TRP A 144 -25.87 -8.39 -10.19
N THR A 145 -25.99 -7.07 -9.99
CA THR A 145 -24.95 -6.25 -9.36
C THR A 145 -24.73 -6.58 -7.90
N GLY A 146 -25.80 -6.86 -7.18
CA GLY A 146 -25.71 -7.24 -5.76
C GLY A 146 -25.04 -8.61 -5.57
N GLN A 147 -25.38 -9.60 -6.40
CA GLN A 147 -24.69 -10.90 -6.38
C GLN A 147 -23.20 -10.77 -6.67
N ARG A 148 -22.82 -9.95 -7.69
CA ARG A 148 -21.43 -9.65 -7.99
C ARG A 148 -20.72 -9.00 -6.81
N ASP A 149 -21.32 -7.98 -6.23
CA ASP A 149 -20.74 -7.16 -5.18
C ASP A 149 -20.57 -7.99 -3.90
N HIS A 150 -21.54 -8.81 -3.54
CA HIS A 150 -21.46 -9.78 -2.43
C HIS A 150 -20.30 -10.76 -2.66
N ALA A 151 -20.26 -11.44 -3.79
CA ALA A 151 -19.23 -12.43 -4.10
C ALA A 151 -17.82 -11.81 -4.09
N LEU A 152 -17.67 -10.58 -4.62
CA LEU A 152 -16.40 -9.85 -4.61
C LEU A 152 -15.94 -9.51 -3.19
N MET A 153 -16.84 -8.96 -2.37
CA MET A 153 -16.50 -8.57 -1.00
C MET A 153 -16.21 -9.78 -0.11
N LEU A 154 -17.00 -10.85 -0.24
CA LEU A 154 -16.76 -12.11 0.49
C LEU A 154 -15.39 -12.70 0.13
N LEU A 155 -15.06 -12.76 -1.17
CA LEU A 155 -13.75 -13.21 -1.63
C LEU A 155 -12.63 -12.32 -1.10
N ALA A 156 -12.81 -10.99 -1.10
CA ALA A 156 -11.83 -10.05 -0.60
C ALA A 156 -11.54 -10.23 0.89
N VAL A 157 -12.58 -10.40 1.72
CA VAL A 157 -12.45 -10.62 3.17
C VAL A 157 -11.80 -11.96 3.48
N GLN A 158 -12.15 -13.01 2.73
CA GLN A 158 -11.65 -14.36 3.01
C GLN A 158 -10.21 -14.55 2.53
N THR A 159 -9.84 -14.00 1.35
CA THR A 159 -8.54 -14.27 0.72
C THR A 159 -7.51 -13.16 0.96
N GLY A 160 -7.96 -11.97 1.32
CA GLY A 160 -7.09 -10.79 1.48
C GLY A 160 -6.46 -10.32 0.17
N LEU A 161 -7.03 -10.61 -0.98
CA LEU A 161 -6.56 -10.16 -2.28
C LEU A 161 -6.50 -8.62 -2.36
N ARG A 162 -5.50 -8.09 -3.06
CA ARG A 162 -5.41 -6.65 -3.33
C ARG A 162 -6.49 -6.23 -4.34
N ALA A 163 -6.94 -4.99 -4.31
CA ALA A 163 -7.92 -4.48 -5.29
C ALA A 163 -7.46 -4.69 -6.76
N SER A 164 -6.16 -4.62 -7.03
CA SER A 164 -5.61 -4.90 -8.36
C SER A 164 -5.64 -6.38 -8.72
N GLU A 165 -5.49 -7.26 -7.76
CA GLU A 165 -5.58 -8.71 -7.93
C GLU A 165 -7.04 -9.11 -8.17
N LEU A 166 -7.98 -8.60 -7.35
CA LEU A 166 -9.42 -8.80 -7.55
C LEU A 166 -9.90 -8.30 -8.93
N ALA A 167 -9.43 -7.12 -9.35
CA ALA A 167 -9.76 -6.56 -10.66
C ALA A 167 -9.22 -7.41 -11.82
N GLY A 168 -8.10 -8.09 -11.60
CA GLY A 168 -7.44 -8.91 -12.62
C GLY A 168 -7.91 -10.35 -12.69
N LEU A 169 -8.72 -10.82 -11.74
CA LEU A 169 -9.20 -12.21 -11.71
C LEU A 169 -10.08 -12.55 -12.90
N ARG A 170 -9.88 -13.76 -13.43
CA ARG A 170 -10.70 -14.37 -14.48
C ARG A 170 -11.44 -15.59 -13.94
N GLY A 171 -12.43 -16.08 -14.67
CA GLY A 171 -13.14 -17.30 -14.30
C GLY A 171 -12.20 -18.51 -14.14
N GLU A 172 -11.19 -18.64 -15.02
CA GLU A 172 -10.17 -19.70 -15.00
C GLU A 172 -9.22 -19.67 -13.80
N ASP A 173 -9.16 -18.54 -13.06
CA ASP A 173 -8.36 -18.41 -11.84
C ASP A 173 -9.03 -19.04 -10.63
N VAL A 174 -10.31 -19.36 -10.72
CA VAL A 174 -11.11 -20.02 -9.67
C VAL A 174 -11.09 -21.52 -9.92
N VAL A 175 -10.34 -22.26 -9.11
CA VAL A 175 -10.30 -23.71 -9.15
C VAL A 175 -11.40 -24.26 -8.23
N LEU A 176 -12.35 -24.98 -8.83
CA LEU A 176 -13.50 -25.58 -8.16
C LEU A 176 -13.20 -27.05 -7.83
N GLY A 177 -13.89 -27.62 -6.84
CA GLY A 177 -13.76 -29.02 -6.47
C GLY A 177 -12.82 -29.28 -5.29
N SER A 178 -12.16 -30.45 -5.27
CA SER A 178 -11.21 -30.80 -4.19
C SER A 178 -10.03 -29.84 -4.19
N GLY A 179 -9.73 -29.22 -3.02
CA GLY A 179 -8.68 -28.21 -2.93
C GLY A 179 -9.04 -26.86 -3.55
N ALA A 180 -10.33 -26.48 -3.50
CA ALA A 180 -10.81 -25.21 -4.06
C ALA A 180 -9.96 -24.00 -3.63
N HIS A 181 -9.48 -23.25 -4.59
CA HIS A 181 -8.60 -22.10 -4.38
C HIS A 181 -8.73 -21.07 -5.49
N VAL A 182 -8.25 -19.87 -5.23
CA VAL A 182 -8.08 -18.82 -6.23
C VAL A 182 -6.60 -18.65 -6.51
N ARG A 183 -6.22 -18.70 -7.79
CA ARG A 183 -4.87 -18.32 -8.26
C ARG A 183 -4.82 -16.83 -8.52
N CYS A 184 -3.78 -16.17 -8.06
CA CYS A 184 -3.57 -14.77 -8.39
C CYS A 184 -2.10 -14.45 -8.64
N SER A 185 -1.85 -13.56 -9.59
CA SER A 185 -0.52 -13.04 -9.87
C SER A 185 -0.32 -11.72 -9.11
N GLY A 186 0.63 -11.74 -8.17
CA GLY A 186 0.96 -10.62 -7.31
C GLY A 186 2.07 -9.72 -7.85
N LYS A 187 2.54 -8.80 -7.01
CA LYS A 187 3.67 -7.92 -7.31
C LYS A 187 4.92 -8.75 -7.67
N GLY A 188 5.55 -8.41 -8.80
CA GLY A 188 6.74 -9.11 -9.28
C GLY A 188 6.44 -10.42 -10.01
N ARG A 189 5.22 -10.60 -10.54
CA ARG A 189 4.78 -11.81 -11.26
C ARG A 189 4.84 -13.11 -10.44
N LYS A 190 4.82 -12.97 -9.10
CA LYS A 190 4.73 -14.14 -8.22
C LYS A 190 3.30 -14.62 -8.15
N GLU A 191 3.08 -15.86 -8.57
CA GLU A 191 1.80 -16.52 -8.45
C GLU A 191 1.63 -17.06 -7.04
N ARG A 192 0.40 -17.04 -6.55
CA ARG A 192 0.01 -17.70 -5.31
C ARG A 192 -1.40 -18.27 -5.43
N CYS A 193 -1.63 -19.35 -4.71
CA CYS A 193 -2.94 -19.97 -4.54
C CYS A 193 -3.42 -19.64 -3.13
N THR A 194 -4.67 -19.17 -3.02
CA THR A 194 -5.32 -18.91 -1.73
C THR A 194 -6.53 -19.83 -1.61
N PRO A 195 -6.58 -20.73 -0.62
CA PRO A 195 -7.70 -21.67 -0.45
C PRO A 195 -8.97 -20.92 -0.08
N MET A 196 -10.11 -21.52 -0.42
CA MET A 196 -11.44 -20.98 -0.13
C MET A 196 -12.21 -21.90 0.80
N THR A 197 -13.04 -21.29 1.68
CA THR A 197 -14.03 -22.04 2.47
C THR A 197 -15.15 -22.57 1.57
N LYS A 198 -15.92 -23.55 2.08
CA LYS A 198 -17.07 -24.12 1.35
C LYS A 198 -18.12 -23.05 1.03
N GLU A 199 -18.37 -22.16 1.97
CA GLU A 199 -19.33 -21.06 1.83
C GLU A 199 -18.89 -20.09 0.70
N THR A 200 -17.65 -19.65 0.72
CA THR A 200 -17.11 -18.79 -0.34
C THR A 200 -17.15 -19.46 -1.71
N LEU A 201 -16.84 -20.76 -1.76
CA LEU A 201 -16.93 -21.53 -2.99
C LEU A 201 -18.37 -21.58 -3.53
N GLN A 202 -19.36 -21.82 -2.68
CA GLN A 202 -20.78 -21.87 -3.06
C GLN A 202 -21.24 -20.53 -3.64
N VAL A 203 -20.90 -19.41 -2.97
CA VAL A 203 -21.25 -18.06 -3.43
C VAL A 203 -20.58 -17.76 -4.78
N LEU A 204 -19.31 -18.09 -4.94
CA LEU A 204 -18.62 -17.89 -6.21
C LEU A 204 -19.19 -18.76 -7.34
N GLN A 205 -19.53 -20.01 -7.06
CA GLN A 205 -20.18 -20.88 -8.05
C GLN A 205 -21.56 -20.34 -8.48
N ALA A 206 -22.36 -19.83 -7.53
CA ALA A 206 -23.62 -19.19 -7.84
C ALA A 206 -23.43 -17.94 -8.69
N TRP A 207 -22.48 -17.08 -8.31
CA TRP A 207 -22.13 -15.90 -9.07
C TRP A 207 -21.64 -16.24 -10.50
N MET A 208 -20.72 -17.18 -10.65
CA MET A 208 -20.19 -17.57 -11.96
C MET A 208 -21.29 -18.11 -12.88
N ARG A 209 -22.25 -18.85 -12.35
CA ARG A 209 -23.44 -19.31 -13.10
C ARG A 209 -24.32 -18.12 -13.51
N ALA A 210 -24.58 -17.18 -12.61
CA ALA A 210 -25.41 -16.00 -12.88
C ALA A 210 -24.72 -15.03 -13.86
N CYS A 211 -23.39 -14.95 -13.81
CA CYS A 211 -22.59 -14.12 -14.69
C CYS A 211 -22.57 -14.69 -16.14
N GLY A 212 -22.56 -16.01 -16.29
CA GLY A 212 -22.56 -16.70 -17.60
C GLY A 212 -21.29 -16.45 -18.43
N GLY A 213 -20.18 -16.00 -17.81
CA GLY A 213 -18.92 -15.68 -18.47
C GLY A 213 -18.13 -16.94 -18.88
N ARG A 214 -17.26 -16.79 -19.87
CA ARG A 214 -16.29 -17.82 -20.27
C ARG A 214 -15.13 -17.85 -19.26
N PRO A 215 -14.33 -18.92 -19.19
CA PRO A 215 -13.17 -19.02 -18.28
C PRO A 215 -12.21 -17.85 -18.39
N GLN A 216 -11.97 -17.30 -19.60
CA GLN A 216 -11.06 -16.20 -19.86
C GLN A 216 -11.66 -14.81 -19.55
N ASP A 217 -12.97 -14.73 -19.35
CA ASP A 217 -13.64 -13.46 -19.05
C ASP A 217 -13.34 -13.02 -17.62
N PRO A 218 -13.38 -11.70 -17.32
CA PRO A 218 -13.19 -11.23 -15.96
C PRO A 218 -14.17 -11.88 -14.98
N LEU A 219 -13.68 -12.30 -13.81
CA LEU A 219 -14.52 -12.86 -12.76
C LEU A 219 -15.56 -11.84 -12.26
N PHE A 220 -15.17 -10.54 -12.19
CA PHE A 220 -16.04 -9.46 -11.77
C PHE A 220 -16.12 -8.37 -12.86
N PRO A 221 -16.98 -8.57 -13.88
CA PRO A 221 -17.10 -7.61 -14.96
C PRO A 221 -17.92 -6.38 -14.54
N SER A 222 -17.75 -5.29 -15.29
CA SER A 222 -18.64 -4.13 -15.23
C SER A 222 -20.00 -4.48 -15.85
N ARG A 223 -21.08 -3.90 -15.29
CA ARG A 223 -22.43 -4.16 -15.80
C ARG A 223 -22.54 -3.81 -17.29
N GLY A 224 -23.11 -4.71 -18.08
CA GLY A 224 -23.30 -4.50 -19.52
C GLY A 224 -22.00 -4.51 -20.34
N SER A 225 -20.87 -5.00 -19.80
CA SER A 225 -19.57 -5.04 -20.49
C SER A 225 -18.77 -6.25 -20.04
N VAL A 226 -17.94 -6.78 -20.92
CA VAL A 226 -16.92 -7.79 -20.60
C VAL A 226 -15.64 -7.18 -20.02
N ARG A 227 -15.63 -5.88 -19.68
CA ARG A 227 -14.47 -5.24 -19.07
C ARG A 227 -14.44 -5.50 -17.58
N PRO A 228 -13.27 -5.77 -16.97
CA PRO A 228 -13.14 -5.94 -15.53
C PRO A 228 -13.49 -4.66 -14.78
N LEU A 229 -13.90 -4.78 -13.52
CA LEU A 229 -13.99 -3.64 -12.62
C LEU A 229 -12.60 -3.03 -12.43
N SER A 230 -12.51 -1.69 -12.51
CA SER A 230 -11.28 -0.98 -12.16
C SER A 230 -11.06 -0.97 -10.65
N ARG A 231 -9.82 -0.73 -10.20
CA ARG A 231 -9.51 -0.54 -8.76
C ARG A 231 -10.37 0.55 -8.12
N SER A 232 -10.61 1.64 -8.85
CA SER A 232 -11.48 2.73 -8.38
C SER A 232 -12.93 2.31 -8.29
N ALA A 233 -13.41 1.44 -9.20
CA ALA A 233 -14.77 0.89 -9.14
C ALA A 233 -14.92 -0.04 -7.92
N ILE A 234 -13.94 -0.91 -7.65
CA ILE A 234 -13.94 -1.77 -6.45
C ILE A 234 -13.89 -0.91 -5.17
N TRP A 235 -13.10 0.15 -5.15
CA TRP A 235 -13.07 1.08 -4.02
C TRP A 235 -14.47 1.70 -3.77
N ARG A 236 -15.08 2.26 -4.80
CA ARG A 236 -16.43 2.86 -4.71
C ARG A 236 -17.50 1.86 -4.30
N LEU A 237 -17.40 0.62 -4.78
CA LEU A 237 -18.29 -0.48 -4.41
C LEU A 237 -18.21 -0.76 -2.91
N VAL A 238 -17.02 -0.99 -2.37
CA VAL A 238 -16.83 -1.25 -0.94
C VAL A 238 -17.31 -0.07 -0.10
N THR A 239 -16.98 1.17 -0.47
CA THR A 239 -17.42 2.37 0.25
C THR A 239 -18.94 2.53 0.21
N LYS A 240 -19.59 2.28 -0.94
CA LYS A 240 -21.05 2.30 -1.07
C LYS A 240 -21.72 1.33 -0.11
N HIS A 241 -21.26 0.08 -0.11
CA HIS A 241 -21.86 -0.96 0.74
C HIS A 241 -21.55 -0.74 2.22
N ALA A 242 -20.38 -0.21 2.56
CA ALA A 242 -20.04 0.18 3.93
C ALA A 242 -20.96 1.30 4.45
N LEU A 243 -21.30 2.27 3.60
CA LEU A 243 -22.23 3.34 3.95
C LEU A 243 -23.64 2.79 4.18
N ALA A 244 -24.13 1.93 3.29
CA ALA A 244 -25.43 1.28 3.48
C ALA A 244 -25.47 0.39 4.73
N ALA A 245 -24.41 -0.37 4.99
CA ALA A 245 -24.29 -1.21 6.18
C ALA A 245 -24.19 -0.40 7.48
N SER A 246 -23.73 0.86 7.43
CA SER A 246 -23.59 1.73 8.61
C SER A 246 -24.93 2.11 9.25
N GLU A 247 -26.04 1.99 8.53
CA GLU A 247 -27.39 2.15 9.08
C GLU A 247 -27.70 1.08 10.14
N ARG A 248 -27.23 -0.15 9.93
CA ARG A 248 -27.39 -1.28 10.88
C ARG A 248 -26.21 -1.45 11.82
N CYS A 249 -25.01 -1.02 11.40
CA CYS A 249 -23.76 -1.12 12.16
C CYS A 249 -23.02 0.22 12.15
N PRO A 250 -23.37 1.18 13.06
CA PRO A 250 -22.85 2.56 13.03
C PRO A 250 -21.33 2.68 13.11
N SER A 251 -20.64 1.69 13.69
CA SER A 251 -19.17 1.68 13.76
C SER A 251 -18.49 1.68 12.39
N LEU A 252 -19.16 1.17 11.35
CA LEU A 252 -18.67 1.19 9.96
C LEU A 252 -18.51 2.61 9.42
N ALA A 253 -19.39 3.54 9.82
CA ALA A 253 -19.29 4.95 9.41
C ALA A 253 -17.99 5.61 9.89
N GLN A 254 -17.49 5.21 11.07
CA GLN A 254 -16.24 5.76 11.63
C GLN A 254 -14.98 5.15 10.99
N LYS A 255 -15.07 3.89 10.52
CA LYS A 255 -13.92 3.15 9.97
C LYS A 255 -13.65 3.41 8.50
N HIS A 256 -14.61 3.94 7.75
CA HIS A 256 -14.51 4.21 6.30
C HIS A 256 -13.88 3.04 5.51
N PRO A 257 -14.49 1.84 5.50
CA PRO A 257 -13.86 0.66 4.93
C PRO A 257 -13.49 0.82 3.46
N THR A 258 -12.33 0.28 3.12
CA THR A 258 -11.77 0.25 1.76
C THR A 258 -11.39 -1.19 1.41
N PRO A 259 -11.07 -1.52 0.15
CA PRO A 259 -10.54 -2.84 -0.20
C PRO A 259 -9.28 -3.21 0.60
N HIS A 260 -8.51 -2.22 1.02
CA HIS A 260 -7.33 -2.46 1.87
C HIS A 260 -7.72 -2.83 3.31
N THR A 261 -8.79 -2.22 3.82
CA THR A 261 -9.38 -2.59 5.12
C THR A 261 -9.87 -4.05 5.10
N LEU A 262 -10.49 -4.52 4.01
CA LEU A 262 -10.91 -5.92 3.88
C LEU A 262 -9.72 -6.88 3.94
N ARG A 263 -8.61 -6.51 3.29
CA ARG A 263 -7.37 -7.27 3.36
C ARG A 263 -6.76 -7.28 4.78
N HIS A 264 -6.79 -6.16 5.49
CA HIS A 264 -6.38 -6.10 6.90
C HIS A 264 -7.27 -6.99 7.77
N THR A 265 -8.58 -6.97 7.50
CA THR A 265 -9.55 -7.84 8.20
C THR A 265 -9.22 -9.32 8.00
N CYS A 266 -8.92 -9.76 6.76
CA CYS A 266 -8.44 -11.11 6.50
C CYS A 266 -7.22 -11.45 7.37
N SER A 267 -6.24 -10.56 7.41
CA SER A 267 -4.99 -10.77 8.17
C SER A 267 -5.23 -10.90 9.66
N MET A 268 -6.05 -10.01 10.21
CA MET A 268 -6.38 -10.03 11.64
C MET A 268 -7.16 -11.28 12.03
N ARG A 269 -8.14 -11.70 11.20
CA ARG A 269 -8.90 -12.95 11.43
C ARG A 269 -8.00 -14.20 11.43
N LEU A 270 -7.02 -14.27 10.52
CA LEU A 270 -6.03 -15.35 10.50
C LEU A 270 -5.16 -15.31 11.77
N LEU A 271 -4.71 -14.13 12.18
CA LEU A 271 -3.89 -13.95 13.37
C LEU A 271 -4.65 -14.32 14.66
N GLU A 272 -5.89 -13.84 14.79
CA GLU A 272 -6.81 -14.16 15.91
C GLU A 272 -7.10 -15.67 15.98
N SER A 273 -7.15 -16.36 14.84
CA SER A 273 -7.30 -17.82 14.75
C SER A 273 -6.01 -18.59 15.08
N GLY A 274 -4.91 -17.90 15.42
CA GLY A 274 -3.65 -18.51 15.82
C GLY A 274 -2.74 -18.91 14.65
N VAL A 275 -3.02 -18.47 13.42
CA VAL A 275 -2.13 -18.70 12.28
C VAL A 275 -0.85 -17.90 12.46
N ASP A 276 0.29 -18.52 12.24
CA ASP A 276 1.60 -17.87 12.38
C ASP A 276 1.82 -16.77 11.33
N ILE A 277 2.65 -15.79 11.68
CA ILE A 277 2.84 -14.59 10.85
C ILE A 277 3.50 -14.88 9.50
N THR A 278 4.32 -15.93 9.42
CA THR A 278 5.00 -16.35 8.19
C THR A 278 3.98 -16.92 7.21
N THR A 279 3.07 -17.75 7.70
CA THR A 279 1.94 -18.27 6.92
C THR A 279 1.02 -17.15 6.45
N ILE A 280 0.72 -16.16 7.30
CA ILE A 280 -0.06 -14.97 6.91
C ILE A 280 0.66 -14.17 5.83
N ALA A 281 1.99 -14.00 5.93
CA ALA A 281 2.78 -13.32 4.90
C ALA A 281 2.73 -14.06 3.55
N LEU A 282 2.84 -15.39 3.56
CA LEU A 282 2.68 -16.22 2.35
C LEU A 282 1.27 -16.13 1.78
N TRP A 283 0.25 -16.24 2.62
CA TRP A 283 -1.17 -16.10 2.24
C TRP A 283 -1.43 -14.81 1.49
N LEU A 284 -0.95 -13.71 2.06
CA LEU A 284 -1.14 -12.37 1.50
C LEU A 284 -0.20 -12.04 0.34
N GLY A 285 0.86 -12.81 0.11
CA GLY A 285 1.92 -12.50 -0.86
C GLY A 285 2.66 -11.21 -0.48
N HIS A 286 3.08 -11.08 0.77
CA HIS A 286 3.94 -10.00 1.21
C HIS A 286 5.39 -10.29 0.76
N ALA A 287 6.06 -9.27 0.22
CA ALA A 287 7.46 -9.39 -0.20
C ALA A 287 8.42 -9.46 0.99
N THR A 288 8.01 -8.89 2.14
CA THR A 288 8.78 -8.87 3.38
C THR A 288 7.86 -9.14 4.58
N LEU A 289 8.40 -9.79 5.61
CA LEU A 289 7.70 -10.01 6.90
C LEU A 289 7.35 -8.70 7.59
N GLN A 290 8.14 -7.66 7.37
CA GLN A 290 7.89 -6.32 7.93
C GLN A 290 6.50 -5.78 7.56
N SER A 291 6.01 -6.10 6.35
CA SER A 291 4.65 -5.73 5.92
C SER A 291 3.55 -6.46 6.70
N THR A 292 3.87 -7.57 7.37
CA THR A 292 2.94 -8.38 8.16
C THR A 292 3.06 -8.08 9.66
N ASN A 293 4.22 -7.61 10.14
CA ASN A 293 4.45 -7.24 11.54
C ASN A 293 3.50 -6.16 12.05
N VAL A 294 2.97 -5.32 11.15
CA VAL A 294 1.97 -4.30 11.47
C VAL A 294 0.74 -4.90 12.16
N TYR A 295 0.36 -6.14 11.82
CA TYR A 295 -0.80 -6.82 12.43
C TYR A 295 -0.51 -7.29 13.86
N VAL A 296 0.72 -7.73 14.15
CA VAL A 296 1.12 -8.13 15.51
C VAL A 296 1.06 -6.94 16.48
N HIS A 297 1.41 -5.74 15.99
CA HIS A 297 1.31 -4.54 16.81
C HIS A 297 -0.14 -4.15 17.13
N ALA A 298 -1.08 -4.49 16.26
CA ALA A 298 -2.50 -4.16 16.43
C ALA A 298 -3.27 -5.15 17.31
N ASP A 299 -2.77 -6.38 17.51
CA ASP A 299 -3.47 -7.42 18.26
C ASP A 299 -3.13 -7.36 19.76
N MET A 300 -4.00 -6.73 20.55
CA MET A 300 -3.89 -6.68 22.01
C MET A 300 -4.15 -8.04 22.65
N ALA A 301 -5.09 -8.82 22.13
CA ALA A 301 -5.42 -10.14 22.67
C ALA A 301 -4.24 -11.13 22.54
N LEU A 302 -3.43 -11.01 21.48
CA LEU A 302 -2.20 -11.77 21.34
C LEU A 302 -1.18 -11.38 22.43
N LYS A 303 -1.03 -10.08 22.72
CA LYS A 303 -0.13 -9.58 23.74
C LYS A 303 -0.57 -10.00 25.16
N GLU A 304 -1.88 -9.95 25.43
CA GLU A 304 -2.47 -10.41 26.69
C GLU A 304 -2.26 -11.92 26.88
N ARG A 305 -2.49 -12.72 25.85
CA ARG A 305 -2.22 -14.17 25.86
C ARG A 305 -0.73 -14.48 26.07
N ALA A 306 0.16 -13.71 25.45
CA ALA A 306 1.59 -13.85 25.66
C ALA A 306 1.98 -13.49 27.11
N LEU A 307 1.42 -12.39 27.63
CA LEU A 307 1.65 -11.93 29.00
C LEU A 307 1.14 -12.96 30.04
N ALA A 308 -0.03 -13.56 29.80
CA ALA A 308 -0.60 -14.60 30.66
C ALA A 308 0.25 -15.86 30.76
N ARG A 309 1.14 -16.10 29.80
CA ARG A 309 2.11 -17.22 29.82
C ARG A 309 3.41 -16.90 30.56
N THR A 310 3.62 -15.64 30.95
CA THR A 310 4.82 -15.19 31.65
C THR A 310 4.55 -15.10 33.15
N THR A 311 5.54 -15.47 33.99
CA THR A 311 5.48 -15.23 35.41
C THR A 311 5.77 -13.74 35.67
N PRO A 312 4.91 -12.99 36.41
CA PRO A 312 5.17 -11.59 36.69
C PRO A 312 6.50 -11.42 37.42
N PRO A 313 7.39 -10.52 36.98
CA PRO A 313 8.61 -10.24 37.72
C PRO A 313 8.26 -9.63 39.09
N LYS A 314 8.91 -10.11 40.15
CA LYS A 314 8.82 -9.51 41.48
C LYS A 314 9.60 -8.17 41.47
N GLY A 315 8.97 -7.10 41.02
CA GLY A 315 9.55 -5.78 40.98
C GLY A 315 8.92 -4.88 42.05
N ARG A 316 9.72 -4.08 42.72
CA ARG A 316 9.23 -2.98 43.54
C ARG A 316 9.11 -1.75 42.62
N PRO A 317 8.01 -0.99 42.67
CA PRO A 317 7.92 0.27 41.94
C PRO A 317 9.00 1.22 42.46
N GLY A 318 9.90 1.63 41.60
CA GLY A 318 10.91 2.64 41.94
C GLY A 318 10.98 3.67 40.83
N ARG A 319 11.01 4.95 41.18
CA ARG A 319 11.22 6.03 40.23
C ARG A 319 12.69 6.45 40.31
N TYR A 320 13.41 6.29 39.19
CA TYR A 320 14.78 6.80 39.12
C TYR A 320 14.74 8.34 39.04
N HIS A 321 15.53 9.00 39.88
CA HIS A 321 15.79 10.43 39.82
C HIS A 321 17.26 10.65 39.45
N PRO A 322 17.55 11.27 38.30
CA PRO A 322 18.95 11.55 37.92
C PRO A 322 19.55 12.56 38.92
N ARG A 323 20.80 12.34 39.28
CA ARG A 323 21.59 13.23 40.16
C ARG A 323 22.34 14.32 39.40
N ASP A 324 22.24 14.33 38.07
CA ASP A 324 22.97 15.20 37.16
C ASP A 324 21.99 16.07 36.35
N GLU A 325 22.28 17.38 36.25
CA GLU A 325 21.41 18.36 35.59
C GLU A 325 21.23 18.04 34.08
N LEU A 326 22.29 17.54 33.40
CA LEU A 326 22.23 17.15 31.99
C LEU A 326 21.33 15.92 31.79
N LEU A 327 21.43 14.94 32.71
CA LEU A 327 20.54 13.77 32.67
C LEU A 327 19.11 14.17 33.00
N GLY A 328 18.90 15.13 33.93
CA GLY A 328 17.59 15.71 34.23
C GLY A 328 16.97 16.41 33.00
N PHE A 329 17.76 17.19 32.28
CA PHE A 329 17.33 17.83 31.04
C PHE A 329 16.97 16.80 29.94
N LEU A 330 17.82 15.80 29.74
CA LEU A 330 17.58 14.76 28.74
C LEU A 330 16.35 13.90 29.03
N GLN A 331 15.96 13.76 30.30
CA GLN A 331 14.74 13.06 30.72
C GLN A 331 13.46 13.91 30.58
N ALA A 332 13.60 15.23 30.46
CA ALA A 332 12.49 16.16 30.29
C ALA A 332 12.16 16.44 28.80
N LEU A 333 13.02 16.00 27.88
CA LEU A 333 12.79 16.03 26.43
C LEU A 333 11.82 14.93 25.98
#